data_c07ef216262c79d37158a7447298fc0e
#
_entry.id   c07ef216262c79d37158a7447298fc0e
#
_cell.length_a   1.000
_cell.length_b   1.000
_cell.length_c   1.000
_cell.angle_alpha   90.00
_cell.angle_beta   90.00
_cell.angle_gamma   90.00
#
_symmetry.space_group_name_H-M   'P 1'
#
loop_
_entity.id
_entity.type
_entity.pdbx_description
1 polymer ?
#
loop_
_entity_poly.entity_id
_entity_poly.type
_entity_poly.pdbx_seq_one_letter_code
_entity_poly.pdbx_strand_id
1 'polypeptide(L)'
;RNSTLTAFYTPPAIVRALAETLRDAGVVPRRLLDPSAGAGIFPSSFRETADGEVEILSFEKDLLTGQVLSTLAREREQVIIDGFQTIETAYDSYFDVVTSNIPFGDTRIFDASFRKSDDPVRRQALKAVHNYFFIRGLDTLREGGILAFVTSAGVMDAPGNEPVRRYLMEHARLVSAVRLPNNLFTEYAGTEVASDLIVLQKWSEKRELTPDEQRFVSSSEIGNGIYLLSLIHISEPTRP
;
A
#
# COMPACT_ATOMS: atom_id res chain seq x y z
N ARG A 1 25.74 3.81 13.85
CA ARG A 1 24.73 2.76 14.12
C ARG A 1 24.12 2.40 12.80
N ASN A 2 24.50 1.24 12.27
CA ASN A 2 23.94 0.71 11.03
C ASN A 2 22.45 0.42 11.29
N SER A 3 21.56 1.19 10.69
CA SER A 3 20.19 0.76 10.50
C SER A 3 20.24 -0.34 9.46
N THR A 4 20.29 -1.58 9.89
CA THR A 4 19.96 -2.71 9.02
C THR A 4 18.49 -2.50 8.67
N LEU A 5 18.23 -1.93 7.51
CA LEU A 5 16.93 -1.95 6.89
C LEU A 5 16.60 -3.42 6.64
N THR A 6 15.84 -4.01 7.55
CA THR A 6 15.22 -5.31 7.31
C THR A 6 14.20 -5.08 6.21
N ALA A 7 14.60 -5.35 4.98
CA ALA A 7 13.67 -5.35 3.87
C ALA A 7 12.74 -6.55 4.05
N PHE A 8 11.48 -6.28 4.41
CA PHE A 8 10.46 -7.31 4.51
C PHE A 8 9.97 -7.63 3.09
N TYR A 9 10.47 -8.72 2.52
CA TYR A 9 10.04 -9.15 1.19
C TYR A 9 8.73 -9.93 1.27
N THR A 10 7.72 -9.47 0.54
CA THR A 10 6.48 -10.23 0.37
C THR A 10 6.77 -11.46 -0.47
N PRO A 11 6.35 -12.68 -0.05
CA PRO A 11 6.54 -13.88 -0.85
C PRO A 11 5.94 -13.73 -2.25
N PRO A 12 6.66 -14.13 -3.32
CA PRO A 12 6.20 -14.00 -4.69
C PRO A 12 4.82 -14.62 -4.95
N ALA A 13 4.52 -15.73 -4.25
CA ALA A 13 3.23 -16.41 -4.38
C ALA A 13 2.04 -15.52 -3.96
N ILE A 14 2.20 -14.69 -2.92
CA ILE A 14 1.15 -13.76 -2.46
C ILE A 14 0.94 -12.66 -3.49
N VAL A 15 2.01 -12.08 -4.01
CA VAL A 15 1.93 -11.00 -5.00
C VAL A 15 1.32 -11.51 -6.30
N ARG A 16 1.71 -12.72 -6.72
CA ARG A 16 1.12 -13.38 -7.88
C ARG A 16 -0.36 -13.65 -7.69
N ALA A 17 -0.77 -14.21 -6.55
CA ALA A 17 -2.18 -14.45 -6.23
C ALA A 17 -2.99 -13.14 -6.24
N LEU A 18 -2.44 -12.04 -5.72
CA LEU A 18 -3.06 -10.72 -5.79
C LEU A 18 -3.25 -10.27 -7.25
N ALA A 19 -2.19 -10.35 -8.07
CA ALA A 19 -2.23 -9.94 -9.47
C ALA A 19 -3.23 -10.78 -10.29
N GLU A 20 -3.26 -12.09 -10.08
CA GLU A 20 -4.21 -13.01 -10.71
C GLU A 20 -5.66 -12.72 -10.27
N THR A 21 -5.88 -12.50 -8.97
CA THR A 21 -7.21 -12.15 -8.44
C THR A 21 -7.74 -10.86 -9.03
N LEU A 22 -6.89 -9.83 -9.13
CA LEU A 22 -7.28 -8.55 -9.74
C LEU A 22 -7.58 -8.71 -11.24
N ARG A 23 -6.77 -9.48 -11.98
CA ARG A 23 -7.03 -9.80 -13.37
C ARG A 23 -8.36 -10.53 -13.54
N ASP A 24 -8.64 -11.56 -12.74
CA ASP A 24 -9.87 -12.34 -12.80
C ASP A 24 -11.10 -11.51 -12.42
N ALA A 25 -10.91 -10.45 -11.63
CA ALA A 25 -11.92 -9.42 -11.36
C ALA A 25 -12.04 -8.35 -12.46
N GLY A 26 -11.33 -8.50 -13.59
CA GLY A 26 -11.37 -7.58 -14.72
C GLY A 26 -10.49 -6.33 -14.57
N VAL A 27 -9.57 -6.31 -13.61
CA VAL A 27 -8.60 -5.23 -13.46
C VAL A 27 -7.40 -5.52 -14.35
N VAL A 28 -7.32 -4.80 -15.47
CA VAL A 28 -6.21 -4.91 -16.45
C VAL A 28 -5.39 -3.62 -16.40
N PRO A 29 -4.28 -3.57 -15.65
CA PRO A 29 -3.48 -2.36 -15.55
C PRO A 29 -2.74 -2.10 -16.87
N ARG A 30 -2.86 -0.88 -17.39
CA ARG A 30 -1.99 -0.34 -18.44
C ARG A 30 -0.88 0.51 -17.86
N ARG A 31 -1.10 1.08 -16.67
CA ARG A 31 -0.18 1.94 -15.94
C ARG A 31 -0.16 1.51 -14.49
N LEU A 32 1.01 1.08 -14.02
CA LEU A 32 1.23 0.57 -12.68
C LEU A 32 2.29 1.40 -11.97
N LEU A 33 2.06 1.70 -10.70
CA LEU A 33 3.02 2.31 -9.81
C LEU A 33 3.36 1.36 -8.66
N ASP A 34 4.66 1.17 -8.42
CA ASP A 34 5.19 0.60 -7.18
C ASP A 34 6.00 1.65 -6.43
N PRO A 35 5.48 2.25 -5.35
CA PRO A 35 6.15 3.33 -4.63
C PRO A 35 7.29 2.88 -3.70
N SER A 36 7.53 1.57 -3.55
CA SER A 36 8.63 1.00 -2.75
C SER A 36 9.01 -0.39 -3.27
N ALA A 37 9.59 -0.43 -4.46
CA ALA A 37 9.65 -1.62 -5.30
C ALA A 37 10.60 -2.73 -4.80
N GLY A 38 11.60 -2.39 -3.98
CA GLY A 38 12.57 -3.37 -3.52
C GLY A 38 13.20 -4.14 -4.68
N ALA A 39 13.10 -5.46 -4.65
CA ALA A 39 13.60 -6.34 -5.71
C ALA A 39 12.66 -6.45 -6.94
N GLY A 40 11.56 -5.68 -7.01
CA GLY A 40 10.66 -5.65 -8.16
C GLY A 40 9.66 -6.80 -8.24
N ILE A 41 9.29 -7.40 -7.11
CA ILE A 41 8.37 -8.55 -7.08
C ILE A 41 6.96 -8.15 -7.53
N PHE A 42 6.46 -6.99 -7.10
CA PHE A 42 5.16 -6.48 -7.54
C PHE A 42 5.17 -6.15 -9.04
N PRO A 43 6.07 -5.31 -9.56
CA PRO A 43 6.19 -5.04 -10.99
C PRO A 43 6.25 -6.31 -11.83
N SER A 44 7.11 -7.28 -11.49
CA SER A 44 7.25 -8.51 -12.25
C SER A 44 6.00 -9.38 -12.24
N SER A 45 5.35 -9.55 -11.08
CA SER A 45 4.14 -10.37 -10.98
C SER A 45 2.98 -9.77 -11.78
N PHE A 46 2.77 -8.46 -11.70
CA PHE A 46 1.71 -7.81 -12.48
C PHE A 46 1.98 -7.82 -13.98
N ARG A 47 3.24 -7.66 -14.39
CA ARG A 47 3.63 -7.80 -15.80
C ARG A 47 3.39 -9.21 -16.34
N GLU A 48 3.74 -10.24 -15.57
CA GLU A 48 3.56 -11.64 -15.96
C GLU A 48 2.11 -12.08 -16.05
N THR A 49 1.21 -11.45 -15.29
CA THR A 49 -0.22 -11.76 -15.27
C THR A 49 -1.05 -10.87 -16.20
N ALA A 50 -0.48 -9.81 -16.75
CA ALA A 50 -1.20 -8.88 -17.61
C ALA A 50 -1.41 -9.45 -19.02
N ASP A 51 -2.60 -9.19 -19.59
CA ASP A 51 -2.95 -9.53 -20.98
C ASP A 51 -2.46 -8.44 -21.98
N GLY A 52 -1.23 -7.98 -21.82
CA GLY A 52 -0.68 -6.92 -22.69
C GLY A 52 0.46 -6.16 -22.04
N GLU A 53 0.87 -5.09 -22.71
CA GLU A 53 1.95 -4.24 -22.24
C GLU A 53 1.48 -3.35 -21.08
N VAL A 54 2.28 -3.31 -20.02
CA VAL A 54 2.07 -2.46 -18.84
C VAL A 54 3.22 -1.45 -18.76
N GLU A 55 2.88 -0.17 -18.64
CA GLU A 55 3.82 0.88 -18.27
C GLU A 55 4.00 0.84 -16.75
N ILE A 56 5.24 0.71 -16.28
CA ILE A 56 5.53 0.57 -14.85
C ILE A 56 6.47 1.68 -14.40
N LEU A 57 6.06 2.41 -13.35
CA LEU A 57 6.90 3.33 -12.61
C LEU A 57 7.20 2.74 -11.23
N SER A 58 8.48 2.64 -10.88
CA SER A 58 8.93 2.11 -9.60
C SER A 58 9.79 3.12 -8.86
N PHE A 59 9.57 3.25 -7.56
CA PHE A 59 10.46 4.00 -6.67
C PHE A 59 11.19 3.02 -5.77
N GLU A 60 12.51 3.21 -5.62
CA GLU A 60 13.34 2.48 -4.67
C GLU A 60 14.37 3.43 -4.05
N LYS A 61 14.34 3.53 -2.73
CA LYS A 61 15.18 4.50 -2.01
C LYS A 61 16.61 4.00 -1.80
N ASP A 62 16.79 2.68 -1.67
CA ASP A 62 18.12 2.10 -1.53
C ASP A 62 18.84 2.11 -2.88
N LEU A 63 20.02 2.73 -2.89
CA LEU A 63 20.81 2.93 -4.10
C LEU A 63 21.19 1.62 -4.79
N LEU A 64 21.62 0.63 -4.02
CA LEU A 64 22.10 -0.63 -4.59
C LEU A 64 20.94 -1.46 -5.14
N THR A 65 19.86 -1.58 -4.36
CA THR A 65 18.64 -2.27 -4.77
C THR A 65 18.03 -1.59 -6.01
N GLY A 66 17.97 -0.26 -6.02
CA GLY A 66 17.45 0.51 -7.16
C GLY A 66 18.29 0.36 -8.42
N GLN A 67 19.61 0.30 -8.31
CA GLN A 67 20.48 0.04 -9.45
C GLN A 67 20.28 -1.37 -10.03
N VAL A 68 20.16 -2.39 -9.17
CA VAL A 68 19.83 -3.75 -9.62
C VAL A 68 18.48 -3.77 -10.32
N LEU A 69 17.45 -3.17 -9.71
CA LEU A 69 16.12 -3.10 -10.29
C LEU A 69 16.12 -2.38 -11.64
N SER A 70 16.85 -1.27 -11.77
CA SER A 70 16.99 -0.53 -13.04
C SER A 70 17.63 -1.37 -14.14
N THR A 71 18.55 -2.27 -13.78
CA THR A 71 19.19 -3.18 -14.76
C THR A 71 18.22 -4.26 -15.24
N LEU A 72 17.22 -4.62 -14.43
CA LEU A 72 16.19 -5.61 -14.75
C LEU A 72 14.96 -5.00 -15.44
N ALA A 73 14.85 -3.67 -15.46
CA ALA A 73 13.73 -2.95 -16.04
C ALA A 73 13.66 -3.17 -17.56
N ARG A 74 12.43 -3.30 -18.07
CA ARG A 74 12.13 -3.47 -19.49
C ARG A 74 11.80 -2.13 -20.17
N GLU A 75 11.56 -2.14 -21.47
CA GLU A 75 11.39 -0.94 -22.30
C GLU A 75 10.34 0.06 -21.78
N ARG A 76 9.26 -0.43 -21.13
CA ARG A 76 8.18 0.40 -20.56
C ARG A 76 8.24 0.52 -19.05
N GLU A 77 9.38 0.26 -18.47
CA GLU A 77 9.58 0.30 -17.03
C GLU A 77 10.60 1.38 -16.68
N GLN A 78 10.23 2.26 -15.78
CA GLN A 78 11.11 3.27 -15.24
C GLN A 78 11.33 3.05 -13.75
N VAL A 79 12.58 3.11 -13.32
CA VAL A 79 12.95 3.05 -11.91
C VAL A 79 13.54 4.39 -11.49
N ILE A 80 12.94 4.98 -10.47
CA ILE A 80 13.44 6.19 -9.82
C ILE A 80 14.11 5.78 -8.52
N ILE A 81 15.41 6.04 -8.42
CA ILE A 81 16.20 5.72 -7.22
C ILE A 81 16.09 6.90 -6.26
N ASP A 82 14.95 7.00 -5.61
CA ASP A 82 14.62 8.04 -4.63
C ASP A 82 13.39 7.59 -3.80
N GLY A 83 13.01 8.40 -2.81
CA GLY A 83 11.78 8.16 -2.04
C GLY A 83 10.53 8.59 -2.82
N PHE A 84 9.42 7.90 -2.55
CA PHE A 84 8.12 8.16 -3.19
C PHE A 84 7.65 9.63 -3.12
N GLN A 85 8.08 10.38 -2.10
CA GLN A 85 7.74 11.80 -1.96
C GLN A 85 8.27 12.71 -3.08
N THR A 86 9.14 12.20 -3.95
CA THR A 86 9.68 12.95 -5.10
C THR A 86 8.84 12.76 -6.37
N ILE A 87 7.76 11.98 -6.30
CA ILE A 87 6.87 11.78 -7.46
C ILE A 87 6.28 13.10 -7.93
N GLU A 88 6.37 13.35 -9.23
CA GLU A 88 5.86 14.58 -9.86
C GLU A 88 4.33 14.63 -9.84
N THR A 89 3.77 15.84 -9.79
CA THR A 89 2.32 16.07 -9.83
C THR A 89 1.68 15.69 -11.17
N ALA A 90 2.48 15.57 -12.23
CA ALA A 90 2.04 15.06 -13.52
C ALA A 90 1.48 13.62 -13.44
N TYR A 91 1.84 12.88 -12.40
CA TYR A 91 1.33 11.52 -12.13
C TYR A 91 0.08 11.51 -11.26
N ASP A 92 -0.48 12.64 -10.88
CA ASP A 92 -1.77 12.68 -10.17
C ASP A 92 -2.88 12.17 -11.07
N SER A 93 -3.72 11.28 -10.54
CA SER A 93 -4.81 10.61 -11.29
C SER A 93 -4.36 9.87 -12.55
N TYR A 94 -3.16 9.30 -12.54
CA TYR A 94 -2.53 8.69 -13.72
C TYR A 94 -2.62 7.16 -13.76
N PHE A 95 -2.37 6.47 -12.65
CA PHE A 95 -2.20 5.02 -12.63
C PHE A 95 -3.52 4.27 -12.51
N ASP A 96 -3.59 3.09 -13.15
CA ASP A 96 -4.70 2.14 -13.00
C ASP A 96 -4.57 1.34 -11.71
N VAL A 97 -3.34 0.97 -11.35
CA VAL A 97 -2.99 0.19 -10.16
C VAL A 97 -1.78 0.81 -9.47
N VAL A 98 -1.90 0.98 -8.15
CA VAL A 98 -0.80 1.33 -7.26
C VAL A 98 -0.65 0.20 -6.25
N THR A 99 0.50 -0.48 -6.26
CA THR A 99 0.70 -1.68 -5.43
C THR A 99 2.12 -1.75 -4.90
N SER A 100 2.28 -2.18 -3.66
CA SER A 100 3.58 -2.31 -2.99
C SER A 100 3.47 -3.05 -1.66
N ASN A 101 4.61 -3.52 -1.17
CA ASN A 101 4.82 -3.69 0.26
C ASN A 101 5.42 -2.39 0.80
N ILE A 102 4.57 -1.55 1.39
CA ILE A 102 4.97 -0.21 1.80
C ILE A 102 5.80 -0.21 3.09
N PRO A 103 6.75 0.72 3.24
CA PRO A 103 7.45 0.90 4.50
C PRO A 103 6.46 1.30 5.62
N PHE A 104 6.76 0.91 6.83
CA PHE A 104 5.93 1.20 8.00
C PHE A 104 6.77 1.75 9.16
N GLY A 105 6.11 2.38 10.12
CA GLY A 105 6.72 3.01 11.28
C GLY A 105 6.57 4.53 11.28
N ASP A 106 7.09 5.14 12.36
CA ASP A 106 6.96 6.58 12.61
C ASP A 106 8.03 7.42 11.89
N THR A 107 8.50 6.94 10.75
CA THR A 107 9.43 7.70 9.92
C THR A 107 8.71 8.89 9.32
N ARG A 108 9.20 10.08 9.60
CA ARG A 108 8.66 11.33 9.06
C ARG A 108 9.03 11.49 7.60
N ILE A 109 8.06 11.92 6.81
CA ILE A 109 8.24 12.26 5.39
C ILE A 109 8.27 13.78 5.25
N PHE A 110 9.09 14.25 4.33
CA PHE A 110 9.11 15.65 3.95
C PHE A 110 8.49 15.78 2.56
N ASP A 111 7.29 16.33 2.51
CA ASP A 111 6.58 16.71 1.28
C ASP A 111 5.98 18.11 1.48
N ALA A 112 6.41 19.04 0.63
CA ALA A 112 6.03 20.44 0.75
C ALA A 112 4.54 20.68 0.42
N SER A 113 3.95 19.86 -0.47
CA SER A 113 2.54 19.96 -0.85
C SER A 113 1.64 19.52 0.30
N PHE A 114 1.96 18.38 0.93
CA PHE A 114 1.25 17.89 2.11
C PHE A 114 1.38 18.84 3.30
N ARG A 115 2.58 19.41 3.51
CA ARG A 115 2.82 20.34 4.60
C ARG A 115 2.02 21.64 4.46
N LYS A 116 1.79 22.11 3.24
CA LYS A 116 1.03 23.32 2.91
C LYS A 116 -0.46 23.05 2.73
N SER A 117 -0.90 21.80 2.77
CA SER A 117 -2.29 21.45 2.56
C SER A 117 -3.17 22.05 3.67
N ASP A 118 -4.36 22.53 3.30
CA ASP A 118 -5.37 22.99 4.25
C ASP A 118 -6.00 21.82 5.01
N ASP A 119 -5.94 20.61 4.44
CA ASP A 119 -6.43 19.38 5.08
C ASP A 119 -5.49 18.94 6.21
N PRO A 120 -5.98 18.88 7.47
CA PRO A 120 -5.18 18.47 8.62
C PRO A 120 -4.73 17.00 8.53
N VAL A 121 -5.50 16.13 7.86
CA VAL A 121 -5.15 14.70 7.71
C VAL A 121 -3.93 14.52 6.81
N ARG A 122 -3.83 15.29 5.73
CA ARG A 122 -2.64 15.30 4.86
C ARG A 122 -1.40 15.74 5.63
N ARG A 123 -1.51 16.79 6.46
CA ARG A 123 -0.40 17.21 7.34
C ARG A 123 -0.05 16.16 8.38
N GLN A 124 -1.05 15.47 8.95
CA GLN A 124 -0.84 14.39 9.91
C GLN A 124 -0.11 13.21 9.25
N ALA A 125 -0.41 12.89 8.01
CA ALA A 125 0.19 11.78 7.27
C ALA A 125 1.71 11.88 7.16
N LEU A 126 2.28 13.08 7.22
CA LEU A 126 3.74 13.28 7.22
C LEU A 126 4.46 12.73 8.46
N LYS A 127 3.73 12.38 9.52
CA LYS A 127 4.31 11.87 10.78
C LYS A 127 4.63 10.37 10.74
N ALA A 128 4.00 9.63 9.82
CA ALA A 128 4.16 8.19 9.67
C ALA A 128 4.20 7.80 8.19
N VAL A 129 5.26 7.14 7.76
CA VAL A 129 5.52 6.83 6.34
C VAL A 129 4.36 6.10 5.67
N HIS A 130 3.77 5.12 6.35
CA HIS A 130 2.65 4.35 5.82
C HIS A 130 1.41 5.20 5.54
N ASN A 131 1.08 6.15 6.41
CA ASN A 131 -0.06 7.05 6.21
C ASN A 131 0.15 7.93 4.97
N TYR A 132 1.36 8.44 4.78
CA TYR A 132 1.72 9.19 3.59
C TYR A 132 1.55 8.35 2.32
N PHE A 133 2.05 7.11 2.33
CA PHE A 133 1.97 6.21 1.17
C PHE A 133 0.52 5.94 0.77
N PHE A 134 -0.39 5.70 1.71
CA PHE A 134 -1.79 5.50 1.41
C PHE A 134 -2.43 6.74 0.74
N ILE A 135 -2.27 7.92 1.33
CA ILE A 135 -2.90 9.14 0.80
C ILE A 135 -2.26 9.52 -0.54
N ARG A 136 -0.92 9.53 -0.63
CA ARG A 136 -0.23 9.86 -1.88
C ARG A 136 -0.50 8.82 -2.97
N GLY A 137 -0.60 7.55 -2.61
CA GLY A 137 -1.00 6.48 -3.52
C GLY A 137 -2.39 6.71 -4.11
N LEU A 138 -3.36 7.13 -3.31
CA LEU A 138 -4.70 7.50 -3.82
C LEU A 138 -4.64 8.73 -4.73
N ASP A 139 -3.81 9.74 -4.43
CA ASP A 139 -3.66 10.91 -5.31
C ASP A 139 -3.23 10.50 -6.72
N THR A 140 -2.30 9.55 -6.83
CA THR A 140 -1.74 9.09 -8.11
C THR A 140 -2.66 8.16 -8.90
N LEU A 141 -3.67 7.54 -8.27
CA LEU A 141 -4.64 6.71 -8.95
C LEU A 141 -5.63 7.54 -9.77
N ARG A 142 -5.97 7.07 -10.97
CA ARG A 142 -7.14 7.55 -11.69
C ARG A 142 -8.43 7.14 -10.97
N GLU A 143 -9.53 7.78 -11.31
CA GLU A 143 -10.85 7.37 -10.81
C GLU A 143 -11.14 5.91 -11.17
N GLY A 144 -11.64 5.13 -10.22
CA GLY A 144 -11.86 3.70 -10.34
C GLY A 144 -10.59 2.84 -10.29
N GLY A 145 -9.39 3.43 -10.19
CA GLY A 145 -8.13 2.71 -10.05
C GLY A 145 -8.02 1.96 -8.71
N ILE A 146 -7.14 0.98 -8.65
CA ILE A 146 -6.96 0.08 -7.51
C ILE A 146 -5.65 0.39 -6.78
N LEU A 147 -5.73 0.61 -5.47
CA LEU A 147 -4.59 0.61 -4.56
C LEU A 147 -4.57 -0.72 -3.80
N ALA A 148 -3.45 -1.42 -3.83
CA ALA A 148 -3.27 -2.68 -3.12
C ALA A 148 -1.94 -2.69 -2.36
N PHE A 149 -1.98 -2.40 -1.07
CA PHE A 149 -0.78 -2.33 -0.24
C PHE A 149 -0.71 -3.43 0.80
N VAL A 150 0.49 -4.03 0.92
CA VAL A 150 0.88 -4.81 2.09
C VAL A 150 1.48 -3.84 3.11
N THR A 151 1.03 -3.91 4.35
CA THR A 151 1.48 -3.05 5.45
C THR A 151 1.51 -3.84 6.76
N SER A 152 2.15 -3.30 7.82
CA SER A 152 2.08 -3.93 9.13
C SER A 152 0.71 -3.72 9.78
N ALA A 153 0.24 -4.73 10.52
CA ALA A 153 -1.06 -4.71 11.18
C ALA A 153 -1.21 -3.55 12.18
N GLY A 154 -0.19 -3.30 12.98
CA GLY A 154 -0.22 -2.24 14.00
C GLY A 154 -0.45 -0.84 13.44
N VAL A 155 -0.12 -0.65 12.17
CA VAL A 155 -0.30 0.60 11.46
C VAL A 155 -1.78 0.96 11.30
N MET A 156 -2.60 0.00 10.88
CA MET A 156 -4.02 0.21 10.64
C MET A 156 -4.85 0.06 11.91
N ASP A 157 -4.39 -0.75 12.87
CA ASP A 157 -5.08 -0.99 14.13
C ASP A 157 -4.98 0.19 15.11
N ALA A 158 -3.95 1.03 15.01
CA ALA A 158 -3.72 2.12 15.95
C ALA A 158 -4.87 3.15 15.94
N PRO A 159 -5.42 3.52 17.12
CA PRO A 159 -6.52 4.51 17.22
C PRO A 159 -6.12 5.87 16.64
N GLY A 160 -4.85 6.27 16.78
CA GLY A 160 -4.32 7.53 16.23
C GLY A 160 -4.39 7.63 14.70
N ASN A 161 -4.58 6.51 14.00
CA ASN A 161 -4.73 6.46 12.54
C ASN A 161 -6.21 6.52 12.09
N GLU A 162 -7.17 6.62 13.00
CA GLU A 162 -8.58 6.75 12.62
C GLU A 162 -8.86 7.91 11.66
N PRO A 163 -8.30 9.12 11.82
CA PRO A 163 -8.50 10.20 10.84
C PRO A 163 -8.01 9.84 9.45
N VAL A 164 -6.90 9.12 9.34
CA VAL A 164 -6.36 8.66 8.05
C VAL A 164 -7.27 7.59 7.45
N ARG A 165 -7.71 6.60 8.22
CA ARG A 165 -8.64 5.57 7.75
C ARG A 165 -9.96 6.19 7.27
N ARG A 166 -10.48 7.18 7.98
CA ARG A 166 -11.69 7.93 7.58
C ARG A 166 -11.47 8.65 6.26
N TYR A 167 -10.35 9.38 6.13
CA TYR A 167 -9.97 10.03 4.87
C TYR A 167 -9.94 9.05 3.71
N LEU A 168 -9.33 7.87 3.90
CA LEU A 168 -9.26 6.84 2.86
C LEU A 168 -10.67 6.38 2.44
N MET A 169 -11.57 6.17 3.40
CA MET A 169 -12.94 5.74 3.11
C MET A 169 -13.82 6.84 2.50
N GLU A 170 -13.48 8.10 2.71
CA GLU A 170 -14.14 9.25 2.07
C GLU A 170 -13.73 9.41 0.59
N HIS A 171 -12.53 8.90 0.21
CA HIS A 171 -11.96 9.04 -1.14
C HIS A 171 -11.84 7.72 -1.90
N ALA A 172 -12.19 6.60 -1.28
CA ALA A 172 -12.11 5.28 -1.87
C ALA A 172 -13.18 4.34 -1.33
N ARG A 173 -13.42 3.23 -2.03
CA ARG A 173 -14.17 2.08 -1.53
C ARG A 173 -13.22 1.06 -0.96
N LEU A 174 -13.61 0.43 0.15
CA LEU A 174 -12.92 -0.74 0.64
C LEU A 174 -13.31 -1.95 -0.23
N VAL A 175 -12.32 -2.51 -0.93
CA VAL A 175 -12.49 -3.74 -1.71
C VAL A 175 -12.19 -4.94 -0.84
N SER A 176 -11.08 -4.90 -0.09
CA SER A 176 -10.67 -5.98 0.79
C SER A 176 -9.71 -5.50 1.86
N ALA A 177 -9.75 -6.11 3.04
CA ALA A 177 -8.76 -6.00 4.08
C ALA A 177 -8.53 -7.38 4.69
N VAL A 178 -7.35 -7.94 4.49
CA VAL A 178 -7.02 -9.32 4.89
C VAL A 178 -5.79 -9.31 5.78
N ARG A 179 -5.89 -9.90 6.96
CA ARG A 179 -4.72 -10.18 7.79
C ARG A 179 -3.97 -11.37 7.22
N LEU A 180 -2.72 -11.14 6.88
CA LEU A 180 -1.83 -12.18 6.38
C LEU A 180 -1.31 -13.05 7.54
N PRO A 181 -0.99 -14.33 7.31
CA PRO A 181 -0.45 -15.21 8.33
C PRO A 181 0.84 -14.66 8.93
N ASN A 182 1.00 -14.73 10.26
CA ASN A 182 2.15 -14.16 10.98
C ASN A 182 3.50 -14.78 10.57
N ASN A 183 3.51 -16.01 10.07
CA ASN A 183 4.71 -16.70 9.61
C ASN A 183 5.14 -16.35 8.18
N LEU A 184 4.40 -15.50 7.49
CA LEU A 184 4.63 -15.18 6.08
C LEU A 184 6.02 -14.56 5.83
N PHE A 185 6.53 -13.81 6.80
CA PHE A 185 7.82 -13.09 6.71
C PHE A 185 8.94 -13.76 7.51
N THR A 186 8.68 -14.86 8.25
CA THR A 186 9.66 -15.51 9.13
C THR A 186 10.84 -16.09 8.36
N GLU A 187 10.60 -16.64 7.19
CA GLU A 187 11.65 -17.20 6.33
C GLU A 187 12.61 -16.14 5.78
N TYR A 188 12.17 -14.90 5.67
CA TYR A 188 12.92 -13.82 5.02
C TYR A 188 13.41 -12.75 5.98
N ALA A 189 12.77 -12.54 7.12
CA ALA A 189 13.09 -11.45 8.04
C ALA A 189 13.44 -11.91 9.47
N GLY A 190 13.28 -13.18 9.79
CA GLY A 190 13.57 -13.72 11.13
C GLY A 190 12.69 -13.14 12.25
N THR A 191 11.64 -12.41 11.92
CA THR A 191 10.73 -11.77 12.87
C THR A 191 9.28 -12.04 12.49
N GLU A 192 8.44 -12.37 13.46
CA GLU A 192 7.00 -12.47 13.27
C GLU A 192 6.40 -11.06 13.25
N VAL A 193 5.97 -10.59 12.08
CA VAL A 193 5.26 -9.32 11.93
C VAL A 193 3.88 -9.62 11.36
N ALA A 194 2.85 -9.31 12.13
CA ALA A 194 1.50 -9.34 11.60
C ALA A 194 1.36 -8.27 10.52
N SER A 195 0.90 -8.67 9.36
CA SER A 195 0.76 -7.79 8.19
C SER A 195 -0.64 -7.87 7.61
N ASP A 196 -1.07 -6.78 7.02
CA ASP A 196 -2.37 -6.68 6.36
C ASP A 196 -2.19 -6.37 4.88
N LEU A 197 -3.01 -7.00 4.04
CA LEU A 197 -3.23 -6.59 2.67
C LEU A 197 -4.50 -5.74 2.62
N ILE A 198 -4.36 -4.48 2.24
CA ILE A 198 -5.47 -3.54 2.09
C ILE A 198 -5.64 -3.22 0.62
N VAL A 199 -6.86 -3.46 0.10
CA VAL A 199 -7.23 -3.17 -1.28
C VAL A 199 -8.34 -2.14 -1.31
N LEU A 200 -8.09 -1.01 -1.95
CA LEU A 200 -9.00 0.11 -2.10
C LEU A 200 -9.25 0.41 -3.58
N GLN A 201 -10.45 0.86 -3.91
CA GLN A 201 -10.76 1.42 -5.22
C GLN A 201 -11.02 2.91 -5.09
N LYS A 202 -10.29 3.75 -5.83
CA LYS A 202 -10.52 5.20 -5.80
C LYS A 202 -11.94 5.56 -6.23
N TRP A 203 -12.59 6.38 -5.43
CA TRP A 203 -13.95 6.84 -5.65
C TRP A 203 -14.13 8.23 -5.04
N SER A 204 -13.86 9.26 -5.82
CA SER A 204 -13.82 10.65 -5.35
C SER A 204 -15.21 11.26 -5.07
N GLU A 205 -16.26 10.71 -5.67
CA GLU A 205 -17.65 11.18 -5.47
C GLU A 205 -18.39 10.46 -4.36
N LYS A 206 -17.68 9.72 -3.52
CA LYS A 206 -18.30 8.94 -2.46
C LYS A 206 -19.00 9.84 -1.43
N ARG A 207 -20.21 9.43 -0.98
CA ARG A 207 -21.06 10.22 -0.08
C ARG A 207 -21.23 9.61 1.30
N GLU A 208 -21.42 8.31 1.37
CA GLU A 208 -21.67 7.60 2.62
C GLU A 208 -20.76 6.38 2.75
N LEU A 209 -20.33 6.11 3.98
CA LEU A 209 -19.56 4.91 4.31
C LEU A 209 -20.51 3.72 4.44
N THR A 210 -20.13 2.59 3.82
CA THR A 210 -20.81 1.32 4.06
C THR A 210 -20.57 0.83 5.51
N PRO A 211 -21.37 -0.11 6.03
CA PRO A 211 -21.13 -0.69 7.36
C PRO A 211 -19.73 -1.28 7.52
N ASP A 212 -19.18 -1.92 6.47
CA ASP A 212 -17.82 -2.50 6.51
C ASP A 212 -16.74 -1.41 6.53
N GLU A 213 -16.94 -0.33 5.80
CA GLU A 213 -16.05 0.83 5.83
C GLU A 213 -16.09 1.57 7.17
N GLN A 214 -17.25 1.65 7.81
CA GLN A 214 -17.36 2.18 9.17
C GLN A 214 -16.55 1.32 10.16
N ARG A 215 -16.60 -0.02 10.02
CA ARG A 215 -15.79 -0.93 10.82
C ARG A 215 -14.29 -0.79 10.52
N PHE A 216 -13.91 -0.55 9.26
CA PHE A 216 -12.51 -0.31 8.88
C PHE A 216 -11.98 0.99 9.48
N VAL A 217 -12.79 2.02 9.60
CA VAL A 217 -12.40 3.29 10.23
C VAL A 217 -12.17 3.10 11.73
N SER A 218 -13.01 2.34 12.41
CA SER A 218 -12.99 2.17 13.86
C SER A 218 -12.06 1.03 14.29
N SER A 219 -11.28 1.24 15.32
CA SER A 219 -10.55 0.19 16.04
C SER A 219 -11.16 -0.02 17.42
N SER A 220 -11.21 -1.28 17.89
CA SER A 220 -11.73 -1.64 19.20
C SER A 220 -10.62 -2.10 20.10
N GLU A 221 -10.62 -1.68 21.37
CA GLU A 221 -9.72 -2.20 22.39
C GLU A 221 -10.14 -3.62 22.78
N ILE A 222 -9.21 -4.57 22.67
CA ILE A 222 -9.42 -5.97 23.06
C ILE A 222 -8.85 -6.30 24.44
N GLY A 223 -8.26 -5.32 25.11
CA GLY A 223 -7.69 -5.39 26.45
C GLY A 223 -6.23 -4.98 26.52
N ASN A 224 -5.77 -4.53 27.68
CA ASN A 224 -4.40 -4.12 27.96
C ASN A 224 -3.79 -3.10 26.98
N GLY A 225 -4.60 -2.20 26.40
CA GLY A 225 -4.15 -1.20 25.43
C GLY A 225 -3.86 -1.77 24.03
N ILE A 226 -4.31 -2.99 23.73
CA ILE A 226 -4.21 -3.61 22.39
C ILE A 226 -5.47 -3.26 21.62
N TYR A 227 -5.30 -2.73 20.41
CA TYR A 227 -6.37 -2.36 19.51
C TYR A 227 -6.34 -3.21 18.24
N LEU A 228 -7.52 -3.55 17.72
CA LEU A 228 -7.70 -4.21 16.42
C LEU A 228 -8.72 -3.45 15.59
N LEU A 229 -8.55 -3.47 14.27
CA LEU A 229 -9.60 -3.04 13.36
C LEU A 229 -10.85 -3.85 13.60
N SER A 230 -11.99 -3.18 13.75
CA SER A 230 -13.27 -3.85 13.95
C SER A 230 -13.67 -4.76 12.78
N LEU A 231 -13.11 -4.53 11.58
CA LEU A 231 -13.35 -5.33 10.38
C LEU A 231 -12.62 -6.69 10.41
N ILE A 232 -11.45 -6.78 11.04
CA ILE A 232 -10.61 -8.00 11.02
C ILE A 232 -11.28 -9.19 11.70
N HIS A 233 -12.18 -8.95 12.64
CA HIS A 233 -12.97 -10.01 13.28
C HIS A 233 -13.93 -10.76 12.33
N ILE A 234 -14.15 -10.27 11.11
CA ILE A 234 -15.10 -10.83 10.15
C ILE A 234 -14.42 -11.74 9.13
N SER A 235 -13.13 -11.58 8.90
CA SER A 235 -12.38 -12.28 7.85
C SER A 235 -11.54 -13.46 8.36
N GLU A 236 -11.55 -13.79 9.65
CA GLU A 236 -10.92 -15.03 10.10
C GLU A 236 -11.72 -16.23 9.58
N PRO A 237 -11.14 -17.12 8.74
CA PRO A 237 -11.81 -18.36 8.39
C PRO A 237 -12.01 -19.12 9.70
N THR A 238 -13.26 -19.41 10.03
CA THR A 238 -13.61 -20.37 11.09
C THR A 238 -12.83 -21.65 10.81
N ARG A 239 -11.87 -21.95 11.66
CA ARG A 239 -11.17 -23.24 11.61
C ARG A 239 -12.21 -24.36 11.75
N PRO A 240 -12.17 -25.39 10.90
CA PRO A 240 -13.00 -26.57 11.06
C PRO A 240 -12.64 -27.33 12.33
#